data_e0edd827b5e5bf202474aa9bd5e6a723
#
_entry.id   e0edd827b5e5bf202474aa9bd5e6a723
#
_cell.length_a   1.000
_cell.length_b   1.000
_cell.length_c   1.000
_cell.angle_alpha   90.00
_cell.angle_beta   90.00
_cell.angle_gamma   90.00
#
_symmetry.space_group_name_H-M   'P 1'
#
loop_
_entity.id
_entity.type
_entity.pdbx_description
1 polymer ?
#
loop_
_entity_poly.entity_id
_entity_poly.type
_entity_poly.pdbx_seq_one_letter_code
_entity_poly.pdbx_strand_id
1 'polypeptide(L)'
;MDHISYSPRGVCSRHIDIDVEDGVIVSVTFNGGCSGNTQGVARLLVGMTVSEAIERLDGIRCGLKPTSCPDQVAQALRQHLMNKDNT
;
A
#
# COMPACT_ATOMS: atom_id res chain seq x y z
N MET A 1 -0.81 -3.27 -17.17
CA MET A 1 -0.55 -3.40 -15.72
C MET A 1 0.14 -2.17 -15.19
N ASP A 2 -0.36 -1.62 -14.10
CA ASP A 2 0.24 -0.45 -13.49
C ASP A 2 1.17 -0.87 -12.35
N HIS A 3 2.36 -0.30 -12.31
CA HIS A 3 3.32 -0.53 -11.24
C HIS A 3 3.48 0.73 -10.40
N ILE A 4 3.33 0.59 -9.09
CA ILE A 4 3.48 1.68 -8.14
C ILE A 4 4.73 1.42 -7.32
N SER A 5 5.65 2.38 -7.31
CA SER A 5 6.87 2.33 -6.52
C SER A 5 6.82 3.48 -5.52
N TYR A 6 6.80 3.18 -4.23
CA TYR A 6 6.55 4.17 -3.19
C TYR A 6 7.56 4.06 -2.05
N SER A 7 8.07 5.20 -1.59
CA SER A 7 8.97 5.26 -0.44
C SER A 7 8.16 5.72 0.77
N PRO A 8 7.77 4.82 1.67
CA PRO A 8 6.95 5.18 2.82
C PRO A 8 7.72 6.01 3.85
N ARG A 9 6.99 6.78 4.65
CA ARG A 9 7.56 7.61 5.70
C ARG A 9 6.99 7.23 7.05
N GLY A 10 7.82 7.32 8.09
CA GLY A 10 7.38 7.08 9.45
C GLY A 10 7.11 5.63 9.79
N VAL A 11 7.59 4.69 8.98
CA VAL A 11 7.39 3.25 9.18
C VAL A 11 8.70 2.49 8.94
N CYS A 12 8.72 1.20 9.31
CA CYS A 12 9.90 0.36 9.21
C CYS A 12 10.25 -0.03 7.77
N SER A 13 9.27 -0.11 6.89
CA SER A 13 9.49 -0.48 5.49
C SER A 13 10.25 0.63 4.77
N ARG A 14 11.18 0.25 3.90
CA ARG A 14 11.99 1.20 3.13
C ARG A 14 11.37 1.51 1.78
N HIS A 15 10.65 0.56 1.22
CA HIS A 15 10.08 0.69 -0.11
C HIS A 15 8.88 -0.23 -0.26
N ILE A 16 7.88 0.23 -1.01
CA ILE A 16 6.67 -0.57 -1.28
C ILE A 16 6.48 -0.60 -2.79
N ASP A 17 6.36 -1.81 -3.35
CA ASP A 17 6.06 -2.02 -4.76
C ASP A 17 4.69 -2.68 -4.88
N ILE A 18 3.81 -2.10 -5.68
CA ILE A 18 2.45 -2.60 -5.88
C ILE A 18 2.16 -2.72 -7.37
N ASP A 19 1.69 -3.88 -7.81
CA ASP A 19 1.23 -4.08 -9.17
C ASP A 19 -0.30 -4.13 -9.20
N VAL A 20 -0.90 -3.38 -10.10
CA VAL A 20 -2.35 -3.24 -10.24
C VAL A 20 -2.74 -3.53 -11.68
N GLU A 21 -3.76 -4.35 -11.88
CA GLU A 21 -4.31 -4.65 -13.20
C GLU A 21 -5.83 -4.49 -13.15
N ASP A 22 -6.36 -3.63 -14.04
CA ASP A 22 -7.80 -3.36 -14.13
C ASP A 22 -8.41 -2.93 -12.79
N GLY A 23 -7.66 -2.14 -12.00
CA GLY A 23 -8.13 -1.65 -10.72
C GLY A 23 -8.05 -2.67 -9.59
N VAL A 24 -7.46 -3.84 -9.83
CA VAL A 24 -7.31 -4.90 -8.83
C VAL A 24 -5.82 -5.09 -8.51
N ILE A 25 -5.50 -5.22 -7.24
CA ILE A 25 -4.13 -5.44 -6.78
C ILE A 25 -3.73 -6.88 -7.09
N VAL A 26 -2.64 -7.05 -7.84
CA VAL A 26 -2.13 -8.38 -8.20
C VAL A 26 -0.88 -8.76 -7.41
N SER A 27 -0.10 -7.80 -6.94
CA SER A 27 1.03 -8.09 -6.05
C SER A 27 1.39 -6.89 -5.18
N VAL A 28 1.91 -7.16 -3.99
CA VAL A 28 2.43 -6.14 -3.09
C VAL A 28 3.72 -6.68 -2.49
N THR A 29 4.79 -5.90 -2.55
CA THR A 29 6.09 -6.26 -1.99
C THR A 29 6.59 -5.16 -1.07
N PHE A 30 6.93 -5.52 0.16
CA PHE A 30 7.53 -4.61 1.11
C PHE A 30 9.02 -4.93 1.25
N ASN A 31 9.86 -3.92 1.13
CA ASN A 31 11.28 -4.04 1.39
C ASN A 31 11.58 -3.46 2.78
N GLY A 32 12.05 -4.31 3.68
CA GLY A 32 12.27 -3.94 5.08
C GLY A 32 10.99 -4.06 5.90
N GLY A 33 11.05 -3.63 7.16
CA GLY A 33 9.92 -3.67 8.07
C GLY A 33 9.74 -5.00 8.78
N CYS A 34 8.59 -5.17 9.44
CA CYS A 34 8.25 -6.37 10.19
C CYS A 34 7.78 -7.46 9.23
N SER A 35 8.64 -8.45 9.01
CA SER A 35 8.43 -9.48 7.99
C SER A 35 7.07 -10.17 8.07
N GLY A 36 6.66 -10.62 9.26
CA GLY A 36 5.37 -11.31 9.41
C GLY A 36 4.19 -10.41 9.11
N ASN A 37 4.21 -9.18 9.64
CA ASN A 37 3.13 -8.23 9.45
C ASN A 37 2.99 -7.78 7.99
N THR A 38 4.11 -7.45 7.35
CA THR A 38 4.08 -6.98 5.96
C THR A 38 3.69 -8.09 5.00
N GLN A 39 4.13 -9.33 5.25
CA GLN A 39 3.72 -10.47 4.44
C GLN A 39 2.21 -10.72 4.55
N GLY A 40 1.67 -10.64 5.76
CA GLY A 40 0.23 -10.83 5.99
C GLY A 40 -0.59 -9.78 5.24
N VAL A 41 -0.19 -8.52 5.36
CA VAL A 41 -0.87 -7.42 4.68
C VAL A 41 -0.79 -7.62 3.16
N ALA A 42 0.39 -7.97 2.64
CA ALA A 42 0.57 -8.17 1.20
C ALA A 42 -0.36 -9.28 0.67
N ARG A 43 -0.46 -10.39 1.39
CA ARG A 43 -1.31 -11.51 0.96
C ARG A 43 -2.80 -11.16 1.00
N LEU A 44 -3.22 -10.39 2.00
CA LEU A 44 -4.61 -9.97 2.12
C LEU A 44 -5.01 -8.99 1.02
N LEU A 45 -4.08 -8.18 0.55
CA LEU A 45 -4.34 -7.16 -0.46
C LEU A 45 -4.49 -7.72 -1.87
N VAL A 46 -3.84 -8.84 -2.17
CA VAL A 46 -3.94 -9.46 -3.50
C VAL A 46 -5.40 -9.86 -3.78
N GLY A 47 -5.93 -9.39 -4.89
CA GLY A 47 -7.32 -9.62 -5.25
C GLY A 47 -8.30 -8.53 -4.83
N MET A 48 -7.88 -7.58 -3.98
CA MET A 48 -8.71 -6.43 -3.63
C MET A 48 -8.68 -5.38 -4.72
N THR A 49 -9.79 -4.64 -4.85
CA THR A 49 -9.77 -3.44 -5.67
C THR A 49 -8.96 -2.36 -4.95
N VAL A 50 -8.40 -1.43 -5.73
CA VAL A 50 -7.64 -0.31 -5.17
C VAL A 50 -8.52 0.49 -4.20
N SER A 51 -9.77 0.77 -4.57
CA SER A 51 -10.70 1.53 -3.72
C SER A 51 -10.96 0.84 -2.39
N GLU A 52 -11.17 -0.47 -2.41
CA GLU A 52 -11.41 -1.24 -1.18
C GLU A 52 -10.17 -1.25 -0.29
N ALA A 53 -8.99 -1.42 -0.87
CA ALA A 53 -7.75 -1.41 -0.12
C ALA A 53 -7.51 -0.07 0.57
N ILE A 54 -7.73 1.04 -0.13
CA ILE A 54 -7.63 2.37 0.46
C ILE A 54 -8.58 2.51 1.64
N GLU A 55 -9.83 2.15 1.45
CA GLU A 55 -10.86 2.28 2.49
C GLU A 55 -10.52 1.50 3.75
N ARG A 56 -9.99 0.28 3.59
CA ARG A 56 -9.67 -0.58 4.72
C ARG A 56 -8.38 -0.21 5.44
N LEU A 57 -7.41 0.33 4.73
CA LEU A 57 -6.07 0.56 5.29
C LEU A 57 -5.82 2.00 5.72
N ASP A 58 -6.62 2.94 5.23
CA ASP A 58 -6.42 4.35 5.51
C ASP A 58 -6.58 4.65 7.01
N GLY A 59 -5.62 5.38 7.57
CA GLY A 59 -5.69 5.81 8.96
C GLY A 59 -5.22 4.81 9.99
N ILE A 60 -4.78 3.62 9.59
CA ILE A 60 -4.23 2.66 10.54
C ILE A 60 -2.90 3.17 11.10
N ARG A 61 -2.79 3.20 12.42
CA ARG A 61 -1.60 3.69 13.11
C ARG A 61 -0.86 2.56 13.80
N CYS A 62 0.45 2.70 13.89
CA CYS A 62 1.30 1.75 14.61
C CYS A 62 1.71 2.37 15.94
N GLY A 63 1.06 1.96 17.02
CA GLY A 63 1.32 2.50 18.36
C GLY A 63 1.09 4.01 18.41
N LEU A 64 2.12 4.76 18.82
CA LEU A 64 2.06 6.22 18.90
C LEU A 64 2.43 6.92 17.60
N LYS A 65 2.80 6.18 16.56
CA LYS A 65 3.16 6.76 15.28
C LYS A 65 1.90 7.24 14.55
N PRO A 66 2.00 8.32 13.75
CA PRO A 66 0.83 8.84 13.02
C PRO A 66 0.43 7.98 11.83
N THR A 67 1.22 6.96 11.48
CA THR A 67 0.99 6.11 10.32
C THR A 67 1.49 4.69 10.57
N SER A 68 1.28 3.81 9.61
CA SER A 68 1.73 2.42 9.65
C SER A 68 2.04 1.95 8.23
N CYS A 69 2.64 0.75 8.09
CA CYS A 69 2.85 0.16 6.76
C CYS A 69 1.54 0.02 5.98
N PRO A 70 0.44 -0.51 6.56
CA PRO A 70 -0.84 -0.54 5.84
C PRO A 70 -1.34 0.84 5.43
N ASP A 71 -1.25 1.84 6.31
CA ASP A 71 -1.64 3.21 5.99
C ASP A 71 -0.81 3.78 4.84
N GLN A 72 0.49 3.49 4.81
CA GLN A 72 1.36 3.94 3.72
C GLN A 72 0.99 3.29 2.39
N VAL A 73 0.52 2.06 2.38
CA VAL A 73 -0.04 1.44 1.17
C VAL A 73 -1.26 2.23 0.68
N ALA A 74 -2.16 2.62 1.59
CA ALA A 74 -3.31 3.44 1.22
C ALA A 74 -2.88 4.77 0.62
N GLN A 75 -1.86 5.41 1.19
CA GLN A 75 -1.32 6.67 0.66
C GLN A 75 -0.75 6.49 -0.75
N ALA A 76 0.01 5.42 -0.97
CA ALA A 76 0.58 5.12 -2.28
C ALA A 76 -0.52 4.91 -3.33
N LEU A 77 -1.55 4.16 -2.98
CA LEU A 77 -2.69 3.89 -3.87
C LEU A 77 -3.48 5.17 -4.18
N ARG A 78 -3.66 6.04 -3.19
CA ARG A 78 -4.33 7.33 -3.40
C ARG A 78 -3.56 8.21 -4.39
N GLN A 79 -2.25 8.29 -4.22
CA GLN A 79 -1.41 9.07 -5.14
C GLN A 79 -1.51 8.52 -6.55
N HIS A 80 -1.54 7.20 -6.70
CA HIS A 80 -1.68 6.57 -8.00
C HIS A 80 -3.00 6.96 -8.68
N LEU A 81 -4.11 6.91 -7.94
CA LEU A 81 -5.42 7.30 -8.47
C LEU A 81 -5.45 8.78 -8.86
N MET A 82 -4.90 9.65 -8.02
CA MET A 82 -4.82 11.08 -8.32
C MET A 82 -4.03 11.36 -9.59
N ASN A 83 -2.89 10.68 -9.76
CA ASN A 83 -2.06 10.85 -10.94
C ASN A 83 -2.76 10.35 -12.21
N LYS A 84 -3.55 9.29 -12.09
CA LYS A 84 -4.34 8.77 -13.20
C LYS A 84 -5.43 9.73 -13.63
N ASP A 85 -6.11 10.33 -12.64
CA ASP A 85 -7.20 11.27 -12.91
C ASP A 85 -6.72 12.57 -13.54
N ASN A 86 -5.43 12.89 -13.38
CA ASN A 86 -4.83 14.12 -13.90
C ASN A 86 -4.22 13.95 -15.31
N THR A 87 -4.37 12.78 -15.90
CA THR A 87 -3.89 12.53 -17.28
C THR A 87 -5.04 12.52 -18.32
#